data_f816b363cdd4080440da8a70a2430a3a
#
_entry.id   f816b363cdd4080440da8a70a2430a3a
#
_cell.length_a   1.000
_cell.length_b   1.000
_cell.length_c   1.000
_cell.angle_alpha   90.00
_cell.angle_beta   90.00
_cell.angle_gamma   90.00
#
_symmetry.space_group_name_H-M   'P 1'
#
loop_
_entity.id
_entity.type
_entity.pdbx_description
1 polymer ?
#
loop_
_entity_poly.entity_id
_entity_poly.type
_entity_poly.pdbx_seq_one_letter_code
_entity_poly.pdbx_strand_id
1 'polypeptide(L)'
;MEQVFEADDLRGVLHTPEQATGDALALTHGAGSNANAPLLVSLSRAFCEAGLLVLRYDLPFRVAGGSPTSPAAQARDREGVARAVQALRQRAKGRVFAGGHSYGGRQTAMMAAERPDLADGLLLLSYPLHPPRKPDQPRTGFFPEWRTPALFVHGTRDPFGTLEELRGAIERIPARVELLVVDGGGHDLKPAARMGGEILKMMARMVP
;
A
#
# COMPACT_ATOMS: atom_id res chain seq x y z
N MET A 1 -11.35 -4.21 -17.29
CA MET A 1 -10.75 -3.33 -18.36
C MET A 1 -9.60 -2.53 -17.75
N GLU A 2 -8.49 -2.37 -18.46
CA GLU A 2 -7.37 -1.51 -18.04
C GLU A 2 -7.36 -0.23 -18.91
N GLN A 3 -7.21 0.94 -18.28
CA GLN A 3 -7.10 2.22 -18.99
C GLN A 3 -6.04 3.12 -18.34
N VAL A 4 -5.38 3.94 -19.12
CA VAL A 4 -4.42 4.94 -18.64
C VAL A 4 -5.16 5.92 -17.71
N PHE A 5 -4.55 6.24 -16.58
CA PHE A 5 -5.02 7.24 -15.64
C PHE A 5 -3.99 8.36 -15.52
N GLU A 6 -4.43 9.58 -15.77
CA GLU A 6 -3.64 10.79 -15.56
C GLU A 6 -4.50 11.85 -14.87
N ALA A 7 -3.99 12.40 -13.78
CA ALA A 7 -4.61 13.50 -13.07
C ALA A 7 -3.52 14.25 -12.29
N ASP A 8 -3.31 15.52 -12.59
CA ASP A 8 -2.26 16.36 -12.01
C ASP A 8 -0.87 15.72 -12.14
N ASP A 9 -0.23 15.41 -11.01
CA ASP A 9 1.07 14.73 -10.91
C ASP A 9 0.95 13.21 -10.67
N LEU A 10 -0.24 12.63 -10.87
CA LEU A 10 -0.48 11.19 -10.79
C LEU A 10 -0.57 10.58 -12.19
N ARG A 11 0.19 9.52 -12.41
CA ARG A 11 0.11 8.67 -13.61
C ARG A 11 0.00 7.22 -13.21
N GLY A 12 -0.81 6.47 -13.93
CA GLY A 12 -1.01 5.08 -13.59
C GLY A 12 -1.96 4.35 -14.53
N VAL A 13 -2.52 3.27 -14.03
CA VAL A 13 -3.50 2.44 -14.72
C VAL A 13 -4.68 2.18 -13.81
N LEU A 14 -5.86 2.51 -14.29
CA LEU A 14 -7.12 2.20 -13.64
C LEU A 14 -7.66 0.87 -14.19
N HIS A 15 -7.90 -0.08 -13.29
CA HIS A 15 -8.51 -1.37 -13.55
C HIS A 15 -9.99 -1.30 -13.16
N THR A 16 -10.87 -1.35 -14.14
CA THR A 16 -12.33 -1.32 -13.91
C THR A 16 -12.87 -2.74 -14.00
N PRO A 17 -13.52 -3.26 -12.93
CA PRO A 17 -14.10 -4.60 -12.92
C PRO A 17 -15.35 -4.68 -13.78
N GLU A 18 -15.67 -5.88 -14.28
CA GLU A 18 -16.92 -6.14 -14.99
C GLU A 18 -18.12 -6.15 -14.02
N GLN A 19 -17.91 -6.74 -12.85
CA GLN A 19 -18.90 -6.78 -11.76
C GLN A 19 -18.31 -6.09 -10.54
N ALA A 20 -18.74 -4.85 -10.29
CA ALA A 20 -18.20 -4.03 -9.23
C ALA A 20 -18.82 -4.35 -7.87
N THR A 21 -17.99 -4.57 -6.84
CA THR A 21 -18.43 -4.63 -5.43
C THR A 21 -18.80 -3.26 -4.89
N GLY A 22 -18.31 -2.21 -5.50
CA GLY A 22 -18.35 -0.83 -5.03
C GLY A 22 -17.07 -0.39 -4.31
N ASP A 23 -16.25 -1.32 -3.85
CA ASP A 23 -14.99 -1.04 -3.17
C ASP A 23 -13.87 -0.67 -4.16
N ALA A 24 -12.89 0.10 -3.69
CA ALA A 24 -11.74 0.52 -4.48
C ALA A 24 -10.41 0.43 -3.72
N LEU A 25 -9.30 0.33 -4.45
CA LEU A 25 -7.95 0.31 -3.90
C LEU A 25 -7.00 1.19 -4.71
N ALA A 26 -6.36 2.16 -4.06
CA ALA A 26 -5.20 2.88 -4.60
C ALA A 26 -3.91 2.15 -4.18
N LEU A 27 -3.09 1.70 -5.14
CA LEU A 27 -1.91 0.88 -4.88
C LEU A 27 -0.67 1.47 -5.53
N THR A 28 0.40 1.70 -4.75
CA THR A 28 1.64 2.30 -5.27
C THR A 28 2.90 1.49 -4.97
N HIS A 29 4.00 1.90 -5.53
CA HIS A 29 5.26 1.16 -5.67
C HIS A 29 6.34 1.54 -4.65
N GLY A 30 7.41 0.74 -4.58
CA GLY A 30 8.61 1.03 -3.81
C GLY A 30 9.54 2.06 -4.47
N ALA A 31 10.53 2.58 -3.73
CA ALA A 31 11.42 3.65 -4.17
C ALA A 31 12.18 3.36 -5.48
N GLY A 32 12.59 2.11 -5.69
CA GLY A 32 13.31 1.67 -6.90
C GLY A 32 12.43 1.19 -8.05
N SER A 33 11.09 1.38 -7.97
CA SER A 33 10.13 0.77 -8.87
C SER A 33 9.15 1.78 -9.48
N ASN A 34 8.07 1.31 -10.10
CA ASN A 34 6.99 2.11 -10.67
C ASN A 34 5.66 1.33 -10.66
N ALA A 35 4.59 1.93 -11.15
CA ALA A 35 3.26 1.33 -11.21
C ALA A 35 3.19 0.01 -12.02
N ASN A 36 4.18 -0.29 -12.87
CA ASN A 36 4.24 -1.52 -13.66
C ASN A 36 5.04 -2.64 -12.99
N ALA A 37 5.39 -2.51 -11.70
CA ALA A 37 6.02 -3.59 -10.95
C ALA A 37 5.18 -4.89 -11.04
N PRO A 38 5.80 -6.06 -11.31
CA PRO A 38 5.07 -7.31 -11.51
C PRO A 38 4.12 -7.67 -10.36
N LEU A 39 4.53 -7.43 -9.12
CA LEU A 39 3.68 -7.64 -7.94
C LEU A 39 2.40 -6.78 -7.99
N LEU A 40 2.54 -5.48 -8.28
CA LEU A 40 1.40 -4.57 -8.35
C LEU A 40 0.47 -4.93 -9.51
N VAL A 41 1.01 -5.25 -10.68
CA VAL A 41 0.22 -5.67 -11.85
C VAL A 41 -0.57 -6.93 -11.53
N SER A 42 0.07 -7.97 -10.96
CA SER A 42 -0.59 -9.23 -10.63
C SER A 42 -1.69 -9.04 -9.60
N LEU A 43 -1.42 -8.31 -8.51
CA LEU A 43 -2.41 -8.06 -7.47
C LEU A 43 -3.56 -7.18 -7.97
N SER A 44 -3.26 -6.12 -8.74
CA SER A 44 -4.31 -5.24 -9.30
C SER A 44 -5.27 -5.99 -10.22
N ARG A 45 -4.77 -6.94 -11.03
CA ARG A 45 -5.60 -7.80 -11.86
C ARG A 45 -6.47 -8.71 -11.02
N ALA A 46 -5.89 -9.42 -10.06
CA ALA A 46 -6.63 -10.32 -9.17
C ALA A 46 -7.71 -9.58 -8.37
N PHE A 47 -7.43 -8.37 -7.89
CA PHE A 47 -8.39 -7.55 -7.15
C PHE A 47 -9.50 -7.03 -8.06
N CYS A 48 -9.15 -6.62 -9.28
CA CYS A 48 -10.14 -6.19 -10.28
C CYS A 48 -11.04 -7.35 -10.72
N GLU A 49 -10.50 -8.54 -10.94
CA GLU A 49 -11.27 -9.76 -11.24
C GLU A 49 -12.26 -10.11 -10.11
N ALA A 50 -11.88 -9.82 -8.85
CA ALA A 50 -12.73 -9.99 -7.69
C ALA A 50 -13.72 -8.82 -7.45
N GLY A 51 -13.78 -7.85 -8.34
CA GLY A 51 -14.77 -6.77 -8.34
C GLY A 51 -14.34 -5.44 -7.74
N LEU A 52 -13.05 -5.25 -7.38
CA LEU A 52 -12.56 -3.95 -6.90
C LEU A 52 -12.20 -3.03 -8.08
N LEU A 53 -12.51 -1.74 -7.92
CA LEU A 53 -11.90 -0.69 -8.76
C LEU A 53 -10.49 -0.44 -8.25
N VAL A 54 -9.46 -0.68 -9.08
CA VAL A 54 -8.06 -0.58 -8.64
C VAL A 54 -7.30 0.46 -9.45
N LEU A 55 -6.67 1.42 -8.77
CA LEU A 55 -5.72 2.35 -9.34
C LEU A 55 -4.30 1.98 -8.90
N ARG A 56 -3.47 1.43 -9.80
CA ARG A 56 -2.03 1.35 -9.58
C ARG A 56 -1.35 2.57 -10.19
N TYR A 57 -0.53 3.29 -9.41
CA TYR A 57 -0.04 4.61 -9.82
C TYR A 57 1.40 4.86 -9.40
N ASP A 58 2.04 5.77 -10.14
CA ASP A 58 3.37 6.29 -9.82
C ASP A 58 3.27 7.43 -8.80
N LEU A 59 4.16 7.39 -7.80
CA LEU A 59 4.33 8.47 -6.84
C LEU A 59 4.91 9.72 -7.52
N PRO A 60 4.61 10.94 -7.02
CA PRO A 60 5.10 12.20 -7.59
C PRO A 60 6.59 12.23 -7.88
N PHE A 61 7.43 11.66 -6.99
CA PHE A 61 8.87 11.60 -7.24
C PHE A 61 9.21 10.83 -8.52
N ARG A 62 8.47 9.75 -8.83
CA ARG A 62 8.68 8.92 -10.01
C ARG A 62 8.23 9.64 -11.28
N VAL A 63 7.09 10.30 -11.23
CA VAL A 63 6.58 11.12 -12.35
C VAL A 63 7.57 12.25 -12.69
N ALA A 64 8.19 12.85 -11.68
CA ALA A 64 9.21 13.89 -11.85
C ALA A 64 10.59 13.36 -12.28
N GLY A 65 10.76 12.04 -12.44
CA GLY A 65 12.06 11.43 -12.79
C GLY A 65 13.11 11.52 -11.66
N GLY A 66 12.68 11.75 -10.43
CA GLY A 66 13.54 11.98 -9.27
C GLY A 66 13.74 10.77 -8.36
N SER A 67 14.16 11.05 -7.13
CA SER A 67 14.35 10.09 -6.05
C SER A 67 13.72 10.63 -4.75
N PRO A 68 13.10 9.77 -3.90
CA PRO A 68 12.39 10.21 -2.69
C PRO A 68 13.35 10.44 -1.50
N THR A 69 14.45 11.14 -1.72
CA THR A 69 15.53 11.28 -0.72
C THR A 69 15.31 12.43 0.27
N SER A 70 14.58 13.48 -0.13
CA SER A 70 14.36 14.65 0.72
C SER A 70 13.03 14.58 1.48
N PRO A 71 12.94 15.20 2.67
CA PRO A 71 11.66 15.34 3.40
C PRO A 71 10.56 16.01 2.55
N ALA A 72 10.90 17.00 1.74
CA ALA A 72 9.96 17.68 0.85
C ALA A 72 9.44 16.76 -0.26
N ALA A 73 10.28 15.89 -0.85
CA ALA A 73 9.84 14.89 -1.81
C ALA A 73 8.90 13.87 -1.16
N GLN A 74 9.23 13.41 0.05
CA GLN A 74 8.38 12.49 0.80
C GLN A 74 7.02 13.10 1.18
N ALA A 75 6.98 14.39 1.53
CA ALA A 75 5.72 15.09 1.77
C ALA A 75 4.86 15.19 0.50
N ARG A 76 5.46 15.51 -0.65
CA ARG A 76 4.74 15.49 -1.94
C ARG A 76 4.21 14.10 -2.30
N ASP A 77 4.95 13.04 -1.98
CA ASP A 77 4.51 11.66 -2.21
C ASP A 77 3.30 11.31 -1.34
N ARG A 78 3.25 11.75 -0.06
CA ARG A 78 2.06 11.58 0.79
C ARG A 78 0.85 12.33 0.24
N GLU A 79 1.04 13.56 -0.27
CA GLU A 79 -0.03 14.28 -0.96
C GLU A 79 -0.48 13.54 -2.24
N GLY A 80 0.44 12.92 -2.98
CA GLY A 80 0.11 12.06 -4.12
C GLY A 80 -0.74 10.85 -3.70
N VAL A 81 -0.41 10.19 -2.58
CA VAL A 81 -1.26 9.12 -2.02
C VAL A 81 -2.66 9.65 -1.69
N ALA A 82 -2.74 10.80 -1.02
CA ALA A 82 -4.02 11.39 -0.67
C ALA A 82 -4.88 11.69 -1.90
N ARG A 83 -4.29 12.28 -2.95
CA ARG A 83 -4.99 12.54 -4.23
C ARG A 83 -5.47 11.26 -4.92
N ALA A 84 -4.66 10.20 -4.92
CA ALA A 84 -5.05 8.91 -5.49
C ALA A 84 -6.28 8.31 -4.79
N VAL A 85 -6.31 8.38 -3.46
CA VAL A 85 -7.47 7.95 -2.64
C VAL A 85 -8.70 8.81 -2.95
N GLN A 86 -8.55 10.13 -2.99
CA GLN A 86 -9.65 11.06 -3.32
C GLN A 86 -10.20 10.83 -4.73
N ALA A 87 -9.34 10.57 -5.71
CA ALA A 87 -9.77 10.26 -7.08
C ALA A 87 -10.59 8.96 -7.14
N LEU A 88 -10.27 7.96 -6.32
CA LEU A 88 -11.08 6.75 -6.20
C LEU A 88 -12.35 6.99 -5.39
N ARG A 89 -12.32 7.79 -4.34
CA ARG A 89 -13.50 8.14 -3.52
C ARG A 89 -14.61 8.78 -4.37
N GLN A 90 -14.27 9.54 -5.39
CA GLN A 90 -15.24 10.11 -6.34
C GLN A 90 -15.88 9.07 -7.27
N ARG A 91 -15.31 7.87 -7.38
CA ARG A 91 -15.72 6.81 -8.30
C ARG A 91 -16.30 5.58 -7.58
N ALA A 92 -15.84 5.31 -6.38
CA ALA A 92 -16.28 4.19 -5.56
C ALA A 92 -17.62 4.49 -4.87
N LYS A 93 -18.43 3.44 -4.70
CA LYS A 93 -19.71 3.52 -3.94
C LYS A 93 -19.57 2.89 -2.55
N GLY A 94 -18.52 2.12 -2.32
CA GLY A 94 -18.20 1.43 -1.08
C GLY A 94 -16.91 1.97 -0.44
N ARG A 95 -16.15 1.07 0.16
CA ARG A 95 -14.90 1.38 0.87
C ARG A 95 -13.78 1.73 -0.10
N VAL A 96 -12.90 2.65 0.32
CA VAL A 96 -11.70 2.98 -0.43
C VAL A 96 -10.47 2.64 0.41
N PHE A 97 -9.73 1.66 -0.05
CA PHE A 97 -8.47 1.24 0.54
C PHE A 97 -7.30 2.00 -0.09
N ALA A 98 -6.25 2.20 0.69
CA ALA A 98 -4.96 2.69 0.21
C ALA A 98 -3.88 1.65 0.48
N GLY A 99 -2.90 1.53 -0.41
CA GLY A 99 -1.85 0.55 -0.22
C GLY A 99 -0.57 0.87 -0.98
N GLY A 100 0.46 0.11 -0.66
CA GLY A 100 1.71 0.23 -1.38
C GLY A 100 2.75 -0.79 -0.96
N HIS A 101 3.73 -0.96 -1.84
CA HIS A 101 4.89 -1.79 -1.60
C HIS A 101 6.03 -0.96 -1.00
N SER A 102 6.68 -1.47 0.03
CA SER A 102 7.91 -0.89 0.60
C SER A 102 7.77 0.61 0.91
N TYR A 103 8.54 1.46 0.25
CA TYR A 103 8.49 2.92 0.40
C TYR A 103 7.06 3.47 0.20
N GLY A 104 6.36 3.03 -0.85
CA GLY A 104 4.97 3.43 -1.08
C GLY A 104 4.04 3.04 0.06
N GLY A 105 4.18 1.83 0.61
CA GLY A 105 3.45 1.39 1.80
C GLY A 105 3.74 2.28 3.02
N ARG A 106 5.01 2.66 3.22
CA ARG A 106 5.37 3.58 4.30
C ARG A 106 4.77 4.97 4.11
N GLN A 107 4.79 5.54 2.90
CA GLN A 107 4.17 6.85 2.64
C GLN A 107 2.64 6.78 2.82
N THR A 108 2.01 5.68 2.41
CA THR A 108 0.59 5.42 2.65
C THR A 108 0.24 5.37 4.13
N ALA A 109 1.04 4.65 4.93
CA ALA A 109 0.85 4.57 6.37
C ALA A 109 1.04 5.92 7.08
N MET A 110 2.04 6.69 6.68
CA MET A 110 2.27 8.05 7.22
C MET A 110 1.12 8.99 6.84
N MET A 111 0.65 8.96 5.60
CA MET A 111 -0.52 9.74 5.16
C MET A 111 -1.75 9.39 5.99
N ALA A 112 -2.01 8.08 6.26
CA ALA A 112 -3.17 7.66 7.03
C ALA A 112 -3.04 8.03 8.53
N ALA A 113 -1.84 8.09 9.10
CA ALA A 113 -1.63 8.61 10.45
C ALA A 113 -1.89 10.13 10.53
N GLU A 114 -1.52 10.87 9.48
CA GLU A 114 -1.79 12.31 9.36
C GLU A 114 -3.28 12.62 9.04
N ARG A 115 -3.97 11.71 8.33
CA ARG A 115 -5.35 11.85 7.82
C ARG A 115 -6.14 10.55 7.96
N PRO A 116 -6.55 10.17 9.18
CA PRO A 116 -7.11 8.84 9.47
C PRO A 116 -8.41 8.51 8.73
N ASP A 117 -9.21 9.53 8.37
CA ASP A 117 -10.52 9.36 7.73
C ASP A 117 -10.45 9.30 6.20
N LEU A 118 -9.26 9.39 5.60
CA LEU A 118 -9.13 9.47 4.15
C LEU A 118 -9.33 8.11 3.48
N ALA A 119 -8.82 7.03 4.09
CA ALA A 119 -8.97 5.66 3.62
C ALA A 119 -9.64 4.80 4.69
N ASP A 120 -10.48 3.84 4.25
CA ASP A 120 -11.19 2.94 5.16
C ASP A 120 -10.29 1.82 5.71
N GLY A 121 -9.19 1.52 5.02
CA GLY A 121 -8.19 0.54 5.46
C GLY A 121 -6.93 0.57 4.59
N LEU A 122 -5.86 -0.03 5.08
CA LEU A 122 -4.56 -0.04 4.40
C LEU A 122 -4.11 -1.45 4.01
N LEU A 123 -3.45 -1.56 2.85
CA LEU A 123 -2.72 -2.75 2.40
C LEU A 123 -1.23 -2.43 2.30
N LEU A 124 -0.42 -2.99 3.18
CA LEU A 124 1.00 -2.72 3.28
C LEU A 124 1.82 -3.95 2.89
N LEU A 125 2.43 -3.88 1.72
CA LEU A 125 3.23 -4.95 1.14
C LEU A 125 4.72 -4.71 1.47
N SER A 126 5.36 -5.61 2.22
CA SER A 126 6.76 -5.50 2.67
C SER A 126 7.05 -4.12 3.31
N TYR A 127 6.36 -3.80 4.38
CA TYR A 127 6.62 -2.55 5.10
C TYR A 127 8.09 -2.48 5.57
N PRO A 128 8.86 -1.44 5.21
CA PRO A 128 10.28 -1.37 5.54
C PRO A 128 10.48 -0.82 6.97
N LEU A 129 10.48 -1.69 7.98
CA LEU A 129 10.63 -1.31 9.39
C LEU A 129 11.87 -0.46 9.67
N HIS A 130 12.98 -0.80 9.03
CA HIS A 130 14.26 -0.11 9.15
C HIS A 130 15.06 -0.26 7.85
N PRO A 131 16.13 0.49 7.60
CA PRO A 131 17.07 0.20 6.53
C PRO A 131 17.71 -1.20 6.74
N PRO A 132 18.08 -1.93 5.69
CA PRO A 132 18.71 -3.24 5.83
C PRO A 132 19.92 -3.19 6.77
N ARG A 133 20.00 -4.11 7.73
CA ARG A 133 21.08 -4.22 8.72
C ARG A 133 21.23 -2.99 9.64
N LYS A 134 20.15 -2.19 9.82
CA LYS A 134 20.11 -1.03 10.73
C LYS A 134 18.83 -1.07 11.58
N PRO A 135 18.66 -2.07 12.45
CA PRO A 135 17.46 -2.18 13.29
C PRO A 135 17.34 -1.04 14.32
N ASP A 136 18.47 -0.38 14.62
CA ASP A 136 18.54 0.83 15.47
C ASP A 136 17.92 2.09 14.82
N GLN A 137 17.52 2.02 13.55
CA GLN A 137 16.90 3.13 12.82
C GLN A 137 15.43 2.82 12.45
N PRO A 138 14.53 2.62 13.43
CA PRO A 138 13.17 2.22 13.17
C PRO A 138 12.37 3.32 12.47
N ARG A 139 11.49 2.90 11.55
CA ARG A 139 10.59 3.78 10.79
C ARG A 139 9.14 3.68 11.29
N THR A 140 8.99 3.61 12.61
CA THR A 140 7.74 3.33 13.31
C THR A 140 7.34 4.41 14.32
N GLY A 141 8.00 5.57 14.30
CA GLY A 141 7.77 6.64 15.27
C GLY A 141 6.33 7.15 15.32
N PHE A 142 5.61 7.10 14.21
CA PHE A 142 4.21 7.55 14.09
C PHE A 142 3.17 6.45 14.38
N PHE A 143 3.58 5.19 14.65
CA PHE A 143 2.67 4.08 14.89
C PHE A 143 1.67 4.33 16.04
N PRO A 144 2.04 4.99 17.15
CA PRO A 144 1.09 5.31 18.22
C PRO A 144 -0.07 6.25 17.82
N GLU A 145 0.13 7.07 16.77
CA GLU A 145 -0.90 7.99 16.27
C GLU A 145 -1.82 7.36 15.20
N TRP A 146 -1.46 6.19 14.69
CA TRP A 146 -2.16 5.55 13.60
C TRP A 146 -3.52 4.94 14.02
N ARG A 147 -4.61 5.34 13.35
CA ARG A 147 -5.99 4.94 13.67
C ARG A 147 -6.69 4.13 12.57
N THR A 148 -6.18 4.13 11.35
CA THR A 148 -6.78 3.42 10.21
C THR A 148 -6.46 1.92 10.29
N PRO A 149 -7.44 0.99 10.13
CA PRO A 149 -7.17 -0.45 10.08
C PRO A 149 -6.15 -0.82 8.99
N ALA A 150 -5.30 -1.81 9.23
CA ALA A 150 -4.22 -2.17 8.31
C ALA A 150 -3.97 -3.68 8.19
N LEU A 151 -3.75 -4.14 6.96
CA LEU A 151 -3.21 -5.46 6.66
C LEU A 151 -1.75 -5.31 6.23
N PHE A 152 -0.86 -5.91 7.01
CA PHE A 152 0.53 -6.12 6.62
C PHE A 152 0.68 -7.46 5.91
N VAL A 153 1.31 -7.46 4.74
CA VAL A 153 1.73 -8.66 4.02
C VAL A 153 3.25 -8.67 4.01
N HIS A 154 3.86 -9.64 4.69
CA HIS A 154 5.30 -9.60 4.95
C HIS A 154 5.97 -10.95 4.74
N GLY A 155 7.14 -10.93 4.09
CA GLY A 155 7.92 -12.11 3.77
C GLY A 155 8.83 -12.56 4.92
N THR A 156 8.96 -13.88 5.13
CA THR A 156 9.83 -14.43 6.18
C THR A 156 11.31 -14.18 5.96
N ARG A 157 11.72 -13.71 4.77
CA ARG A 157 13.11 -13.41 4.38
C ARG A 157 13.32 -11.93 4.01
N ASP A 158 12.45 -11.04 4.50
CA ASP A 158 12.56 -9.61 4.20
C ASP A 158 13.72 -8.98 5.02
N PRO A 159 14.76 -8.40 4.38
CA PRO A 159 15.89 -7.81 5.09
C PRO A 159 15.59 -6.44 5.72
N PHE A 160 14.41 -5.86 5.49
CA PHE A 160 13.97 -4.58 6.05
C PHE A 160 13.18 -4.71 7.35
N GLY A 161 13.12 -5.91 7.90
CA GLY A 161 12.52 -6.25 9.18
C GLY A 161 12.16 -7.73 9.27
N THR A 162 12.51 -8.37 10.38
CA THR A 162 12.09 -9.74 10.68
C THR A 162 10.62 -9.78 11.07
N LEU A 163 10.00 -10.97 11.04
CA LEU A 163 8.63 -11.14 11.52
C LEU A 163 8.48 -10.79 13.01
N GLU A 164 9.50 -11.09 13.82
CA GLU A 164 9.51 -10.79 15.25
C GLU A 164 9.52 -9.28 15.48
N GLU A 165 10.43 -8.57 14.80
CA GLU A 165 10.48 -7.09 14.85
C GLU A 165 9.17 -6.46 14.37
N LEU A 166 8.58 -6.98 13.28
CA LEU A 166 7.31 -6.46 12.77
C LEU A 166 6.18 -6.71 13.78
N ARG A 167 6.07 -7.90 14.37
CA ARG A 167 5.05 -8.20 15.39
C ARG A 167 5.14 -7.25 16.58
N GLY A 168 6.33 -7.07 17.14
CA GLY A 168 6.53 -6.11 18.23
C GLY A 168 6.25 -4.65 17.84
N ALA A 169 6.50 -4.28 16.59
CA ALA A 169 6.23 -2.93 16.11
C ALA A 169 4.72 -2.65 15.95
N ILE A 170 3.96 -3.59 15.35
CA ILE A 170 2.52 -3.42 15.08
C ILE A 170 1.67 -3.40 16.35
N GLU A 171 2.12 -4.00 17.46
CA GLU A 171 1.45 -3.91 18.77
C GLU A 171 1.32 -2.46 19.28
N ARG A 172 2.14 -1.55 18.78
CA ARG A 172 2.10 -0.13 19.12
C ARG A 172 1.02 0.65 18.35
N ILE A 173 0.39 0.03 17.35
CA ILE A 173 -0.67 0.63 16.54
C ILE A 173 -2.00 0.41 17.24
N PRO A 174 -2.73 1.47 17.67
CA PRO A 174 -4.01 1.30 18.36
C PRO A 174 -5.16 0.88 17.43
N ALA A 175 -5.00 1.00 16.12
CA ALA A 175 -5.97 0.51 15.16
C ALA A 175 -5.95 -1.03 15.06
N ARG A 176 -7.00 -1.61 14.46
CA ARG A 176 -7.01 -3.04 14.11
C ARG A 176 -5.93 -3.33 13.08
N VAL A 177 -5.01 -4.23 13.39
CA VAL A 177 -3.95 -4.68 12.48
C VAL A 177 -4.01 -6.19 12.30
N GLU A 178 -3.91 -6.62 11.05
CA GLU A 178 -3.75 -8.02 10.68
C GLU A 178 -2.39 -8.22 9.95
N LEU A 179 -1.81 -9.41 10.09
CA LEU A 179 -0.54 -9.77 9.47
C LEU A 179 -0.69 -11.07 8.67
N LEU A 180 -0.49 -10.96 7.36
CA LEU A 180 -0.34 -12.12 6.47
C LEU A 180 1.15 -12.41 6.26
N VAL A 181 1.57 -13.58 6.70
CA VAL A 181 2.95 -14.04 6.56
C VAL A 181 3.13 -14.78 5.23
N VAL A 182 4.11 -14.38 4.45
CA VAL A 182 4.46 -15.01 3.17
C VAL A 182 5.73 -15.83 3.37
N ASP A 183 5.57 -17.16 3.49
CA ASP A 183 6.71 -18.03 3.69
C ASP A 183 7.66 -18.03 2.47
N GLY A 184 8.96 -17.98 2.74
CA GLY A 184 10.01 -17.84 1.73
C GLY A 184 10.04 -16.50 1.00
N GLY A 185 9.08 -15.59 1.27
CA GLY A 185 9.01 -14.28 0.65
C GLY A 185 10.17 -13.38 1.06
N GLY A 186 10.84 -12.77 0.08
CA GLY A 186 11.78 -11.66 0.28
C GLY A 186 11.05 -10.32 0.22
N HIS A 187 11.82 -9.23 0.16
CA HIS A 187 11.28 -7.86 0.09
C HIS A 187 10.42 -7.60 -1.16
N ASP A 188 10.67 -8.32 -2.25
CA ASP A 188 9.90 -8.23 -3.49
C ASP A 188 8.55 -8.97 -3.46
N LEU A 189 8.29 -9.76 -2.41
CA LEU A 189 7.06 -10.53 -2.20
C LEU A 189 6.60 -11.35 -3.42
N LYS A 190 7.52 -11.92 -4.21
CA LYS A 190 7.16 -12.70 -5.40
C LYS A 190 6.05 -13.75 -5.17
N PRO A 191 6.04 -14.54 -4.06
CA PRO A 191 4.97 -15.48 -3.81
C PRO A 191 3.59 -14.82 -3.64
N ALA A 192 3.53 -13.61 -3.06
CA ALA A 192 2.28 -12.90 -2.80
C ALA A 192 1.54 -12.49 -4.08
N ALA A 193 2.20 -12.45 -5.23
CA ALA A 193 1.56 -12.20 -6.52
C ALA A 193 0.43 -13.21 -6.85
N ARG A 194 0.43 -14.38 -6.19
CA ARG A 194 -0.60 -15.44 -6.34
C ARG A 194 -1.59 -15.47 -5.18
N MET A 195 -1.46 -14.59 -4.19
CA MET A 195 -2.24 -14.59 -2.95
C MET A 195 -3.37 -13.55 -2.96
N GLY A 196 -3.72 -13.00 -4.13
CA GLY A 196 -4.71 -11.92 -4.23
C GLY A 196 -6.04 -12.24 -3.54
N GLY A 197 -6.57 -13.46 -3.71
CA GLY A 197 -7.81 -13.88 -3.07
C GLY A 197 -7.73 -13.98 -1.54
N GLU A 198 -6.59 -14.40 -0.98
CA GLU A 198 -6.36 -14.45 0.46
C GLU A 198 -6.23 -13.05 1.05
N ILE A 199 -5.44 -12.18 0.40
CA ILE A 199 -5.28 -10.77 0.77
C ILE A 199 -6.64 -10.08 0.82
N LEU A 200 -7.49 -10.26 -0.21
CA LEU A 200 -8.83 -9.66 -0.26
C LEU A 200 -9.74 -10.14 0.87
N LYS A 201 -9.73 -11.44 1.18
CA LYS A 201 -10.51 -11.98 2.30
C LYS A 201 -10.11 -11.35 3.63
N MET A 202 -8.82 -11.13 3.85
CA MET A 202 -8.34 -10.47 5.06
C MET A 202 -8.69 -8.98 5.07
N MET A 203 -8.51 -8.26 3.96
CA MET A 203 -8.93 -6.86 3.84
C MET A 203 -10.44 -6.68 4.13
N ALA A 204 -11.28 -7.56 3.59
CA ALA A 204 -12.73 -7.49 3.80
C ALA A 204 -13.15 -7.69 5.26
N ARG A 205 -12.39 -8.48 6.03
CA ARG A 205 -12.66 -8.73 7.46
C ARG A 205 -12.14 -7.61 8.37
N MET A 206 -11.16 -6.86 7.90
CA MET A 206 -10.49 -5.83 8.69
C MET A 206 -11.37 -4.59 8.87
N VAL A 207 -12.16 -4.26 7.86
CA VAL A 207 -13.08 -3.12 7.84
C VAL A 207 -14.49 -3.66 7.69
N PRO A 208 -15.38 -3.48 8.69
CA PRO A 208 -16.76 -3.97 8.65
C PRO A 208 -17.62 -3.30 7.58
#